data_ca9da6f084d16c2bba266683237e7225
#
_entry.id   ca9da6f084d16c2bba266683237e7225
#
_cell.length_a   1.000
_cell.length_b   1.000
_cell.length_c   1.000
_cell.angle_alpha   90.00
_cell.angle_beta   90.00
_cell.angle_gamma   90.00
#
_symmetry.space_group_name_H-M   'P 1'
#
loop_
_entity.id
_entity.type
_entity.pdbx_description
1 polymer ?
#
loop_
_entity_poly.entity_id
_entity_poly.type
_entity_poly.pdbx_seq_one_letter_code
_entity_poly.pdbx_strand_id
1 'polypeptide(L)'
;MAEWGVCATVKAPTDQVLAFVAHHLGLGASHLWIFLDDPDDPAFDAVAGLSGVTATRCDDAYWQAVCKTRPEAHQNRQCRNMRRVYNLAALPFVAHLDVDEFLQPVRPISGILNSIPKDRIILRMAPWEALHDAAQPYDIFTATQFRAALKGPELSATRTLAFGQNADLLPEGVLSHAAGKCFFQRGFAGLQPRLHGGFLNSARVQGGDFHPEIAVLHFHAEDPKRWLRNLQFRLALGAYKFNPALQEYLTLADDGTVDAFYQAVQNPDAAVRQGLADQGLLMTVRLGLKDKVSDLPDRHAGEDRQDDARTPDA
;
A
#
# COMPACT_ATOMS: atom_id res chain seq x y z
N MET A 1 8.62 23.25 -2.92
CA MET A 1 8.46 21.85 -3.36
C MET A 1 7.04 21.43 -3.01
N ALA A 2 6.39 20.56 -3.81
CA ALA A 2 5.04 20.12 -3.48
C ALA A 2 5.04 19.29 -2.20
N GLU A 3 4.23 19.69 -1.25
CA GLU A 3 3.97 18.91 -0.04
C GLU A 3 2.98 17.80 -0.38
N TRP A 4 3.13 16.66 0.27
CA TRP A 4 2.27 15.50 0.07
C TRP A 4 2.14 14.67 1.33
N GLY A 5 1.08 13.90 1.40
CA GLY A 5 0.83 13.01 2.52
C GLY A 5 0.27 11.67 2.09
N VAL A 6 0.12 10.77 3.06
CA VAL A 6 -0.40 9.42 2.87
C VAL A 6 -1.56 9.17 3.81
N CYS A 7 -2.62 8.56 3.30
CA CYS A 7 -3.74 8.03 4.06
C CYS A 7 -3.72 6.50 3.99
N ALA A 8 -3.71 5.84 5.15
CA ALA A 8 -3.83 4.39 5.26
C ALA A 8 -4.84 4.00 6.34
N THR A 9 -5.66 2.97 6.06
CA THR A 9 -6.47 2.29 7.07
C THR A 9 -5.82 0.94 7.34
N VAL A 10 -5.38 0.72 8.57
CA VAL A 10 -4.46 -0.35 8.92
C VAL A 10 -5.08 -1.34 9.91
N LYS A 11 -4.75 -2.62 9.73
CA LYS A 11 -4.90 -3.72 10.68
C LYS A 11 -3.75 -4.69 10.41
N ALA A 12 -2.62 -4.48 11.08
CA ALA A 12 -1.38 -5.22 10.84
C ALA A 12 -0.52 -5.24 12.11
N PRO A 13 0.48 -6.13 12.21
CA PRO A 13 1.47 -6.09 13.28
C PRO A 13 2.11 -4.71 13.43
N THR A 14 2.39 -4.32 14.68
CA THR A 14 2.92 -2.99 15.02
C THR A 14 4.20 -2.63 14.27
N ASP A 15 5.10 -3.60 14.09
CA ASP A 15 6.34 -3.41 13.33
C ASP A 15 6.10 -3.05 11.86
N GLN A 16 5.08 -3.63 11.24
CA GLN A 16 4.69 -3.31 9.87
C GLN A 16 4.10 -1.90 9.76
N VAL A 17 3.28 -1.48 10.73
CA VAL A 17 2.75 -0.11 10.78
C VAL A 17 3.86 0.91 10.97
N LEU A 18 4.81 0.62 11.87
CA LEU A 18 5.99 1.48 12.07
C LEU A 18 6.87 1.55 10.83
N ALA A 19 7.10 0.42 10.14
CA ALA A 19 7.86 0.37 8.90
C ALA A 19 7.21 1.23 7.80
N PHE A 20 5.88 1.13 7.66
CA PHE A 20 5.10 1.93 6.74
C PHE A 20 5.26 3.43 7.04
N VAL A 21 5.13 3.83 8.30
CA VAL A 21 5.30 5.22 8.73
C VAL A 21 6.72 5.71 8.48
N ALA A 22 7.73 4.98 8.96
CA ALA A 22 9.14 5.35 8.83
C ALA A 22 9.57 5.51 7.37
N HIS A 23 9.14 4.59 6.51
CA HIS A 23 9.47 4.64 5.08
C HIS A 23 8.91 5.89 4.40
N HIS A 24 7.62 6.18 4.59
CA HIS A 24 6.98 7.29 3.90
C HIS A 24 7.41 8.66 4.44
N LEU A 25 7.65 8.79 5.76
CA LEU A 25 8.27 9.98 6.33
C LEU A 25 9.70 10.17 5.78
N GLY A 26 10.49 9.09 5.69
CA GLY A 26 11.83 9.10 5.11
C GLY A 26 11.86 9.48 3.61
N LEU A 27 10.79 9.23 2.86
CA LEU A 27 10.61 9.71 1.48
C LEU A 27 10.19 11.18 1.39
N GLY A 28 9.96 11.85 2.53
CA GLY A 28 9.57 13.27 2.59
C GLY A 28 8.06 13.50 2.56
N ALA A 29 7.25 12.52 2.99
CA ALA A 29 5.85 12.79 3.27
C ALA A 29 5.73 13.83 4.39
N SER A 30 4.97 14.89 4.16
CA SER A 30 4.75 15.93 5.16
C SER A 30 3.80 15.46 6.27
N HIS A 31 2.91 14.51 5.95
CA HIS A 31 1.95 13.99 6.92
C HIS A 31 1.41 12.61 6.55
N LEU A 32 1.21 11.75 7.57
CA LEU A 32 0.53 10.47 7.44
C LEU A 32 -0.72 10.44 8.33
N TRP A 33 -1.85 10.05 7.74
CA TRP A 33 -3.10 9.77 8.47
C TRP A 33 -3.28 8.26 8.56
N ILE A 34 -3.09 7.72 9.77
CA ILE A 34 -3.15 6.28 10.09
C ILE A 34 -4.45 5.99 10.83
N PHE A 35 -5.36 5.29 10.18
CA PHE A 35 -6.64 4.88 10.75
C PHE A 35 -6.56 3.43 11.21
N LEU A 36 -6.57 3.19 12.52
CA LEU A 36 -6.55 1.85 13.10
C LEU A 36 -7.96 1.25 12.94
N ASP A 37 -8.13 0.26 12.05
CA ASP A 37 -9.42 -0.37 11.78
C ASP A 37 -9.95 -1.17 12.98
N ASP A 38 -9.05 -1.68 13.81
CA ASP A 38 -9.32 -2.20 15.14
C ASP A 38 -9.00 -1.10 16.16
N PRO A 39 -10.00 -0.62 16.92
CA PRO A 39 -9.76 0.48 17.87
C PRO A 39 -8.81 0.10 19.02
N ASP A 40 -8.67 -1.20 19.31
CA ASP A 40 -7.80 -1.72 20.37
C ASP A 40 -6.43 -2.16 19.85
N ASP A 41 -6.11 -1.86 18.59
CA ASP A 41 -4.83 -2.22 17.97
C ASP A 41 -3.67 -1.52 18.71
N PRO A 42 -2.68 -2.28 19.25
CA PRO A 42 -1.53 -1.72 19.96
C PRO A 42 -0.63 -0.82 19.09
N ALA A 43 -0.72 -0.92 17.77
CA ALA A 43 -0.01 -0.04 16.86
C ALA A 43 -0.41 1.44 17.04
N PHE A 44 -1.61 1.72 17.59
CA PHE A 44 -2.01 3.10 17.91
C PHE A 44 -0.99 3.78 18.81
N ASP A 45 -0.68 3.17 19.95
CA ASP A 45 0.25 3.74 20.92
C ASP A 45 1.68 3.82 20.33
N ALA A 46 1.99 2.99 19.36
CA ALA A 46 3.27 3.00 18.67
C ALA A 46 3.44 4.18 17.69
N VAL A 47 2.39 4.69 17.09
CA VAL A 47 2.48 5.77 16.10
C VAL A 47 1.86 7.09 16.59
N ALA A 48 1.02 7.07 17.63
CA ALA A 48 0.49 8.28 18.25
C ALA A 48 1.63 9.09 18.88
N GLY A 49 1.68 10.37 18.56
CA GLY A 49 2.75 11.25 19.04
C GLY A 49 3.99 11.33 18.14
N LEU A 50 4.12 10.50 17.11
CA LEU A 50 5.17 10.69 16.10
C LEU A 50 4.91 11.98 15.32
N SER A 51 5.95 12.79 15.13
CA SER A 51 5.86 14.00 14.31
C SER A 51 5.45 13.68 12.89
N GLY A 52 4.51 14.45 12.34
CA GLY A 52 3.98 14.20 10.99
C GLY A 52 2.99 13.04 10.90
N VAL A 53 2.49 12.52 12.02
CA VAL A 53 1.49 11.42 12.04
C VAL A 53 0.24 11.83 12.80
N THR A 54 -0.91 11.57 12.23
CA THR A 54 -2.20 11.58 12.92
C THR A 54 -2.74 10.15 13.00
N ALA A 55 -2.69 9.54 14.17
CA ALA A 55 -3.31 8.25 14.43
C ALA A 55 -4.78 8.43 14.87
N THR A 56 -5.67 7.59 14.33
CA THR A 56 -7.11 7.63 14.65
C THR A 56 -7.60 6.23 14.95
N ARG A 57 -8.21 6.02 16.14
CA ARG A 57 -8.94 4.79 16.47
C ARG A 57 -10.29 4.81 15.76
N CYS A 58 -10.58 3.80 14.95
CA CYS A 58 -11.86 3.71 14.21
C CYS A 58 -12.93 2.99 15.06
N ASP A 59 -13.22 3.52 16.25
CA ASP A 59 -14.24 3.03 17.16
C ASP A 59 -15.67 3.41 16.72
N ASP A 60 -16.65 3.04 17.51
CA ASP A 60 -18.06 3.34 17.23
C ASP A 60 -18.35 4.85 17.23
N ALA A 61 -17.71 5.62 18.13
CA ALA A 61 -17.87 7.08 18.18
C ALA A 61 -17.32 7.72 16.89
N TYR A 62 -16.16 7.26 16.42
CA TYR A 62 -15.59 7.68 15.14
C TYR A 62 -16.57 7.41 13.99
N TRP A 63 -17.07 6.17 13.86
CA TRP A 63 -17.97 5.82 12.75
C TRP A 63 -19.32 6.52 12.85
N GLN A 64 -19.84 6.73 14.06
CA GLN A 64 -21.04 7.54 14.28
C GLN A 64 -20.88 8.96 13.73
N ALA A 65 -19.72 9.57 13.94
CA ALA A 65 -19.42 10.92 13.44
C ALA A 65 -19.19 10.96 11.93
N VAL A 66 -18.58 9.92 11.34
CA VAL A 66 -18.21 9.90 9.91
C VAL A 66 -19.38 9.52 9.01
N CYS A 67 -20.17 8.50 9.35
CA CYS A 67 -21.22 7.96 8.48
C CYS A 67 -22.37 7.25 9.21
N LYS A 68 -22.56 7.52 10.51
CA LYS A 68 -23.60 6.97 11.40
C LYS A 68 -23.40 5.50 11.81
N THR A 69 -22.88 4.65 10.93
CA THR A 69 -22.63 3.23 11.21
C THR A 69 -21.31 2.79 10.56
N ARG A 70 -20.60 1.87 11.22
CA ARG A 70 -19.37 1.29 10.68
C ARG A 70 -19.69 0.48 9.42
N PRO A 71 -19.08 0.78 8.24
CA PRO A 71 -19.28 -0.04 7.04
C PRO A 71 -18.74 -1.47 7.23
N GLU A 72 -19.49 -2.48 6.79
CA GLU A 72 -19.08 -3.88 6.90
C GLU A 72 -17.82 -4.18 6.07
N ALA A 73 -17.80 -3.78 4.80
CA ALA A 73 -16.68 -4.01 3.91
C ALA A 73 -15.52 -3.06 4.25
N HIS A 74 -14.32 -3.63 4.46
CA HIS A 74 -13.12 -2.86 4.80
C HIS A 74 -12.75 -1.85 3.70
N GLN A 75 -12.96 -2.20 2.41
CA GLN A 75 -12.73 -1.28 1.29
C GLN A 75 -13.60 -0.01 1.40
N ASN A 76 -14.82 -0.15 1.92
CA ASN A 76 -15.69 1.01 2.15
C ASN A 76 -15.15 1.87 3.30
N ARG A 77 -14.59 1.26 4.35
CA ARG A 77 -13.95 1.97 5.47
C ARG A 77 -12.74 2.75 4.98
N GLN A 78 -11.85 2.11 4.22
CA GLN A 78 -10.69 2.76 3.58
C GLN A 78 -11.11 3.97 2.73
N CYS A 79 -12.12 3.81 1.87
CA CYS A 79 -12.62 4.90 1.03
C CYS A 79 -13.23 6.05 1.84
N ARG A 80 -13.90 5.76 2.97
CA ARG A 80 -14.47 6.79 3.87
C ARG A 80 -13.36 7.59 4.54
N ASN A 81 -12.35 6.91 5.07
CA ASN A 81 -11.19 7.54 5.70
C ASN A 81 -10.42 8.41 4.69
N MET A 82 -10.12 7.87 3.50
CA MET A 82 -9.45 8.63 2.44
C MET A 82 -10.26 9.86 2.00
N ARG A 83 -11.57 9.74 1.86
CA ARG A 83 -12.44 10.89 1.52
C ARG A 83 -12.40 11.96 2.61
N ARG A 84 -12.40 11.56 3.88
CA ARG A 84 -12.26 12.47 5.01
C ARG A 84 -10.93 13.23 4.93
N VAL A 85 -9.83 12.52 4.75
CA VAL A 85 -8.51 13.14 4.59
C VAL A 85 -8.48 14.07 3.37
N TYR A 86 -8.95 13.64 2.21
CA TYR A 86 -8.99 14.45 1.01
C TYR A 86 -9.72 15.79 1.22
N ASN A 87 -10.81 15.78 1.98
CA ASN A 87 -11.60 16.99 2.23
C ASN A 87 -10.96 17.92 3.28
N LEU A 88 -10.25 17.40 4.27
CA LEU A 88 -9.75 18.14 5.44
C LEU A 88 -8.26 18.50 5.36
N ALA A 89 -7.44 17.68 4.70
CA ALA A 89 -6.00 17.94 4.61
C ALA A 89 -5.69 19.28 3.93
N ALA A 90 -4.65 19.98 4.39
CA ALA A 90 -4.16 21.19 3.74
C ALA A 90 -3.19 20.91 2.58
N LEU A 91 -2.64 19.70 2.49
CA LEU A 91 -1.63 19.32 1.52
C LEU A 91 -2.19 19.24 0.10
N PRO A 92 -1.43 19.64 -0.93
CA PRO A 92 -1.88 19.62 -2.32
C PRO A 92 -2.06 18.23 -2.90
N PHE A 93 -1.35 17.21 -2.37
CA PHE A 93 -1.44 15.82 -2.84
C PHE A 93 -1.57 14.86 -1.67
N VAL A 94 -2.45 13.86 -1.81
CA VAL A 94 -2.59 12.75 -0.84
C VAL A 94 -2.59 11.43 -1.56
N ALA A 95 -1.71 10.51 -1.16
CA ALA A 95 -1.73 9.11 -1.60
C ALA A 95 -2.69 8.28 -0.74
N HIS A 96 -3.35 7.29 -1.36
CA HIS A 96 -4.10 6.25 -0.65
C HIS A 96 -3.38 4.93 -0.81
N LEU A 97 -2.85 4.38 0.29
CA LEU A 97 -2.05 3.16 0.30
C LEU A 97 -2.56 2.18 1.35
N ASP A 98 -2.29 0.89 1.13
CA ASP A 98 -2.42 -0.14 2.15
C ASP A 98 -1.10 -0.26 2.94
N VAL A 99 -1.15 -0.82 4.15
CA VAL A 99 0.00 -0.88 5.07
C VAL A 99 1.17 -1.75 4.56
N ASP A 100 0.91 -2.64 3.62
CA ASP A 100 1.88 -3.50 2.95
C ASP A 100 2.31 -2.96 1.56
N GLU A 101 2.06 -1.68 1.30
CA GLU A 101 2.41 -0.98 0.07
C GLU A 101 3.39 0.16 0.33
N PHE A 102 4.54 0.14 -0.35
CA PHE A 102 5.63 1.07 -0.16
C PHE A 102 5.94 1.82 -1.46
N LEU A 103 5.97 3.16 -1.40
CA LEU A 103 6.31 3.97 -2.56
C LEU A 103 7.78 3.80 -2.92
N GLN A 104 8.06 3.64 -4.22
CA GLN A 104 9.41 3.57 -4.77
C GLN A 104 9.55 4.58 -5.90
N PRO A 105 10.06 5.78 -5.62
CA PRO A 105 10.30 6.79 -6.63
C PRO A 105 11.73 6.66 -7.21
N VAL A 106 11.93 7.13 -8.46
CA VAL A 106 13.26 7.25 -9.07
C VAL A 106 13.96 8.56 -8.73
N ARG A 107 13.22 9.55 -8.24
CA ARG A 107 13.70 10.85 -7.72
C ARG A 107 12.74 11.36 -6.65
N PRO A 108 13.08 12.43 -5.89
CA PRO A 108 12.20 12.93 -4.82
C PRO A 108 10.76 13.16 -5.27
N ILE A 109 9.80 12.60 -4.51
CA ILE A 109 8.35 12.63 -4.83
C ILE A 109 7.86 14.08 -4.98
N SER A 110 8.31 15.00 -4.14
CA SER A 110 7.97 16.42 -4.25
C SER A 110 8.31 17.01 -5.62
N GLY A 111 9.43 16.59 -6.22
CA GLY A 111 9.84 16.98 -7.57
C GLY A 111 8.96 16.38 -8.67
N ILE A 112 8.53 15.11 -8.50
CA ILE A 112 7.58 14.45 -9.40
C ILE A 112 6.25 15.19 -9.36
N LEU A 113 5.71 15.43 -8.17
CA LEU A 113 4.41 16.07 -7.97
C LEU A 113 4.39 17.53 -8.44
N ASN A 114 5.50 18.26 -8.34
CA ASN A 114 5.61 19.61 -8.90
C ASN A 114 5.47 19.67 -10.44
N SER A 115 5.80 18.58 -11.14
CA SER A 115 5.67 18.51 -12.60
C SER A 115 4.27 18.12 -13.07
N ILE A 116 3.37 17.77 -12.16
CA ILE A 116 2.00 17.34 -12.50
C ILE A 116 1.16 18.57 -12.90
N PRO A 117 0.47 18.53 -14.06
CA PRO A 117 -0.42 19.60 -14.47
C PRO A 117 -1.54 19.87 -13.44
N LYS A 118 -1.91 21.14 -13.28
CA LYS A 118 -2.91 21.57 -12.28
C LYS A 118 -4.31 20.99 -12.51
N ASP A 119 -4.61 20.56 -13.71
CA ASP A 119 -5.86 19.92 -14.11
C ASP A 119 -5.83 18.38 -13.98
N ARG A 120 -4.68 17.78 -13.63
CA ARG A 120 -4.56 16.35 -13.41
C ARG A 120 -5.14 15.97 -12.05
N ILE A 121 -6.28 15.31 -12.05
CA ILE A 121 -7.00 14.92 -10.81
C ILE A 121 -6.26 13.80 -10.06
N ILE A 122 -5.77 12.79 -10.79
CA ILE A 122 -5.19 11.57 -10.25
C ILE A 122 -3.87 11.28 -10.97
N LEU A 123 -2.83 10.98 -10.19
CA LEU A 123 -1.58 10.37 -10.68
C LEU A 123 -1.57 8.91 -10.24
N ARG A 124 -1.49 7.99 -11.21
CA ARG A 124 -1.47 6.55 -10.95
C ARG A 124 -0.06 6.02 -10.80
N MET A 125 0.12 5.08 -9.88
CA MET A 125 1.38 4.41 -9.57
C MET A 125 1.25 2.92 -9.86
N ALA A 126 2.20 2.38 -10.64
CA ALA A 126 2.20 0.97 -11.03
C ALA A 126 2.47 0.06 -9.83
N PRO A 127 1.73 -1.04 -9.66
CA PRO A 127 2.02 -2.01 -8.62
C PRO A 127 3.15 -2.95 -9.08
N TRP A 128 4.06 -3.25 -8.16
CA TRP A 128 5.10 -4.26 -8.30
C TRP A 128 4.99 -5.24 -7.15
N GLU A 129 4.70 -6.49 -7.45
CA GLU A 129 4.41 -7.52 -6.45
C GLU A 129 5.69 -8.17 -5.94
N ALA A 130 5.87 -8.17 -4.62
CA ALA A 130 7.00 -8.77 -3.94
C ALA A 130 7.04 -10.29 -4.16
N LEU A 131 8.20 -10.82 -4.53
CA LEU A 131 8.45 -12.24 -4.69
C LEU A 131 9.04 -12.83 -3.43
N HIS A 132 8.78 -14.11 -3.17
CA HIS A 132 9.41 -14.84 -2.07
C HIS A 132 10.93 -14.96 -2.28
N ASP A 133 11.69 -14.74 -1.21
CA ASP A 133 13.14 -14.96 -1.20
C ASP A 133 13.58 -15.51 0.17
N ALA A 134 13.71 -16.83 0.25
CA ALA A 134 14.11 -17.51 1.48
C ALA A 134 15.58 -17.26 1.87
N ALA A 135 16.41 -16.78 0.93
CA ALA A 135 17.83 -16.53 1.16
C ALA A 135 18.13 -15.13 1.69
N GLN A 136 17.13 -14.24 1.76
CA GLN A 136 17.35 -12.90 2.23
C GLN A 136 17.45 -12.80 3.75
N PRO A 137 18.34 -11.94 4.28
CA PRO A 137 18.36 -11.60 5.70
C PRO A 137 17.00 -11.06 6.15
N TYR A 138 16.65 -11.37 7.39
CA TYR A 138 15.42 -10.89 8.00
C TYR A 138 15.36 -9.36 8.02
N ASP A 139 14.30 -8.82 7.43
CA ASP A 139 13.77 -7.46 7.63
C ASP A 139 12.30 -7.60 8.05
N ILE A 140 11.57 -6.52 8.27
CA ILE A 140 10.13 -6.54 8.58
C ILE A 140 9.33 -7.17 7.44
N PHE A 141 9.72 -6.88 6.20
CA PHE A 141 9.38 -7.62 5.00
C PHE A 141 10.67 -8.09 4.33
N THR A 142 10.75 -9.36 3.95
CA THR A 142 12.02 -9.98 3.54
C THR A 142 12.32 -9.89 2.05
N ALA A 143 11.31 -9.65 1.20
CA ALA A 143 11.49 -9.60 -0.25
C ALA A 143 12.34 -8.41 -0.69
N THR A 144 13.20 -8.67 -1.67
CA THR A 144 14.02 -7.64 -2.34
C THR A 144 13.78 -7.58 -3.84
N GLN A 145 13.00 -8.51 -4.38
CA GLN A 145 12.66 -8.56 -5.80
C GLN A 145 11.15 -8.41 -5.99
N PHE A 146 10.79 -7.61 -6.97
CA PHE A 146 9.41 -7.24 -7.25
C PHE A 146 9.12 -7.42 -8.72
N ARG A 147 8.05 -8.12 -9.04
CA ARG A 147 7.57 -8.37 -10.40
C ARG A 147 6.52 -7.34 -10.79
N ALA A 148 6.66 -6.77 -11.98
CA ALA A 148 5.63 -5.93 -12.59
C ALA A 148 4.35 -6.74 -12.87
N ALA A 149 3.20 -6.08 -12.96
CA ALA A 149 1.99 -6.70 -13.47
C ALA A 149 2.18 -7.07 -14.95
N LEU A 150 1.90 -8.34 -15.30
CA LEU A 150 2.07 -8.88 -16.66
C LEU A 150 0.73 -8.85 -17.42
N LYS A 151 0.10 -7.67 -17.46
CA LYS A 151 -1.22 -7.47 -18.08
C LYS A 151 -1.11 -7.17 -19.57
N GLY A 152 -2.09 -7.65 -20.34
CA GLY A 152 -2.20 -7.40 -21.78
C GLY A 152 -1.80 -8.60 -22.63
N PRO A 153 -2.28 -8.66 -23.89
CA PRO A 153 -1.99 -9.75 -24.80
C PRO A 153 -0.51 -9.82 -25.20
N GLU A 154 0.17 -8.68 -25.24
CA GLU A 154 1.61 -8.55 -25.56
C GLU A 154 2.51 -9.24 -24.53
N LEU A 155 2.04 -9.39 -23.28
CA LEU A 155 2.76 -10.07 -22.20
C LEU A 155 2.31 -11.53 -21.98
N SER A 156 1.52 -12.10 -22.91
CA SER A 156 1.02 -13.48 -22.78
C SER A 156 2.15 -14.51 -22.69
N ALA A 157 3.16 -14.41 -23.55
CA ALA A 157 4.34 -15.28 -23.52
C ALA A 157 5.13 -15.12 -22.21
N THR A 158 5.26 -13.89 -21.72
CA THR A 158 5.93 -13.60 -20.44
C THR A 158 5.15 -14.15 -19.26
N ARG A 159 3.80 -14.11 -19.28
CA ARG A 159 2.98 -14.79 -18.25
C ARG A 159 3.20 -16.28 -18.24
N THR A 160 3.25 -16.91 -19.42
CA THR A 160 3.55 -18.36 -19.54
C THR A 160 4.96 -18.67 -18.99
N LEU A 161 5.95 -17.86 -19.31
CA LEU A 161 7.29 -17.97 -18.73
C LEU A 161 7.26 -17.86 -17.20
N ALA A 162 6.54 -16.87 -16.66
CA ALA A 162 6.52 -16.56 -15.22
C ALA A 162 5.73 -17.55 -14.39
N PHE A 163 4.66 -18.16 -14.93
CA PHE A 163 3.68 -18.94 -14.14
C PHE A 163 3.47 -20.37 -14.66
N GLY A 164 4.08 -20.73 -15.80
CA GLY A 164 3.90 -22.05 -16.40
C GLY A 164 2.41 -22.36 -16.64
N GLN A 165 1.98 -23.53 -16.17
CA GLN A 165 0.58 -23.97 -16.26
C GLN A 165 -0.43 -23.12 -15.49
N ASN A 166 0.02 -22.26 -14.56
CA ASN A 166 -0.85 -21.38 -13.78
C ASN A 166 -1.10 -20.03 -14.47
N ALA A 167 -0.58 -19.80 -15.68
CA ALA A 167 -0.68 -18.51 -16.38
C ALA A 167 -2.13 -18.06 -16.61
N ASP A 168 -3.03 -19.01 -16.93
CA ASP A 168 -4.45 -18.73 -17.16
C ASP A 168 -5.22 -18.37 -15.87
N LEU A 169 -4.71 -18.79 -14.72
CA LEU A 169 -5.24 -18.39 -13.41
C LEU A 169 -4.87 -16.95 -13.04
N LEU A 170 -3.89 -16.35 -13.73
CA LEU A 170 -3.34 -15.02 -13.40
C LEU A 170 -3.34 -14.10 -14.65
N PRO A 171 -4.50 -13.75 -15.21
CA PRO A 171 -4.61 -12.99 -16.45
C PRO A 171 -4.01 -11.58 -16.37
N GLU A 172 -3.92 -11.01 -15.18
CA GLU A 172 -3.25 -9.73 -14.92
C GLU A 172 -1.76 -9.87 -14.52
N GLY A 173 -1.26 -11.11 -14.38
CA GLY A 173 0.14 -11.41 -14.06
C GLY A 173 0.56 -11.06 -12.65
N VAL A 174 -0.38 -10.99 -11.73
CA VAL A 174 -0.17 -10.77 -10.29
C VAL A 174 -1.19 -11.57 -9.48
N LEU A 175 -0.85 -11.92 -8.24
CA LEU A 175 -1.81 -12.51 -7.29
C LEU A 175 -2.75 -11.45 -6.70
N SER A 176 -2.26 -10.23 -6.51
CA SER A 176 -3.04 -9.15 -5.89
C SER A 176 -3.96 -8.46 -6.91
N HIS A 177 -3.53 -7.37 -7.47
CA HIS A 177 -4.25 -6.60 -8.49
C HIS A 177 -3.29 -5.74 -9.32
N ALA A 178 -3.58 -5.59 -10.62
CA ALA A 178 -2.82 -4.74 -11.53
C ALA A 178 -3.34 -3.29 -11.58
N ALA A 179 -4.29 -2.91 -10.73
CA ALA A 179 -4.91 -1.59 -10.79
C ALA A 179 -4.00 -0.45 -10.27
N GLY A 180 -3.02 -0.78 -9.44
CA GLY A 180 -2.09 0.19 -8.82
C GLY A 180 -2.77 1.09 -7.79
N LYS A 181 -2.05 2.11 -7.34
CA LYS A 181 -2.52 3.10 -6.37
C LYS A 181 -2.45 4.52 -6.93
N CYS A 182 -2.96 5.48 -6.16
CA CYS A 182 -3.12 6.84 -6.66
C CYS A 182 -2.64 7.89 -5.66
N PHE A 183 -2.00 8.95 -6.19
CA PHE A 183 -2.06 10.27 -5.59
C PHE A 183 -3.29 11.00 -6.12
N PHE A 184 -3.98 11.66 -5.22
CA PHE A 184 -5.10 12.56 -5.52
C PHE A 184 -4.64 14.00 -5.35
N GLN A 185 -4.71 14.80 -6.43
CA GLN A 185 -4.48 16.24 -6.36
C GLN A 185 -5.70 16.91 -5.76
N ARG A 186 -5.48 17.79 -4.79
CA ARG A 186 -6.55 18.55 -4.15
C ARG A 186 -7.03 19.73 -5.02
N GLY A 187 -8.20 20.25 -4.67
CA GLY A 187 -8.82 21.37 -5.38
C GLY A 187 -9.99 20.98 -6.29
N PHE A 188 -10.25 19.70 -6.49
CA PHE A 188 -11.38 19.22 -7.30
C PHE A 188 -12.60 18.98 -6.41
N ALA A 189 -13.49 19.98 -6.35
CA ALA A 189 -14.75 19.88 -5.61
C ALA A 189 -15.59 18.70 -6.11
N GLY A 190 -16.15 17.90 -5.20
CA GLY A 190 -16.95 16.72 -5.56
C GLY A 190 -16.15 15.45 -5.89
N LEU A 191 -14.81 15.50 -5.82
CA LEU A 191 -14.00 14.28 -5.97
C LEU A 191 -14.25 13.31 -4.80
N GLN A 192 -14.49 12.07 -5.15
CA GLN A 192 -14.64 10.95 -4.24
C GLN A 192 -13.53 9.92 -4.49
N PRO A 193 -12.41 9.99 -3.76
CA PRO A 193 -11.34 9.01 -3.86
C PRO A 193 -11.84 7.58 -3.58
N ARG A 194 -11.26 6.62 -4.32
CA ARG A 194 -11.43 5.18 -4.16
C ARG A 194 -10.06 4.51 -4.06
N LEU A 195 -10.02 3.20 -3.93
CA LEU A 195 -8.77 2.44 -3.79
C LEU A 195 -7.82 2.61 -4.99
N HIS A 196 -8.37 2.61 -6.21
CA HIS A 196 -7.59 2.56 -7.47
C HIS A 196 -8.01 3.65 -8.47
N GLY A 197 -8.62 4.72 -7.99
CA GLY A 197 -9.15 5.80 -8.82
C GLY A 197 -10.18 6.62 -8.05
N GLY A 198 -11.16 7.22 -8.71
CA GLY A 198 -12.18 8.02 -8.04
C GLY A 198 -13.39 8.31 -8.89
N PHE A 199 -14.30 9.12 -8.34
CA PHE A 199 -15.43 9.69 -9.05
C PHE A 199 -15.41 11.21 -8.86
N LEU A 200 -15.55 11.95 -9.93
CA LEU A 200 -15.77 13.39 -9.91
C LEU A 200 -17.19 13.67 -10.42
N ASN A 201 -18.06 14.24 -9.59
CA ASN A 201 -19.44 14.51 -9.93
C ASN A 201 -20.16 13.29 -10.55
N SER A 202 -19.97 12.11 -9.95
CA SER A 202 -20.47 10.78 -10.38
C SER A 202 -19.82 10.20 -11.65
N ALA A 203 -18.96 10.93 -12.35
CA ALA A 203 -18.18 10.39 -13.45
C ALA A 203 -16.92 9.68 -12.93
N ARG A 204 -16.61 8.49 -13.47
CA ARG A 204 -15.41 7.71 -13.08
C ARG A 204 -14.15 8.41 -13.58
N VAL A 205 -13.17 8.58 -12.67
CA VAL A 205 -11.83 9.12 -12.99
C VAL A 205 -10.79 8.07 -12.62
N GLN A 206 -9.98 7.67 -13.60
CA GLN A 206 -8.91 6.65 -13.41
C GLN A 206 -7.49 7.21 -13.51
N GLY A 207 -7.30 8.44 -14.02
CA GLY A 207 -5.99 9.10 -14.07
C GLY A 207 -5.09 8.73 -15.26
N GLY A 208 -5.58 7.95 -16.26
CA GLY A 208 -4.79 7.57 -17.43
C GLY A 208 -3.71 6.50 -17.11
N ASP A 209 -2.57 6.58 -17.78
CA ASP A 209 -1.45 5.63 -17.62
C ASP A 209 -0.75 5.80 -16.26
N PHE A 210 0.02 4.78 -15.89
CA PHE A 210 0.89 4.84 -14.72
C PHE A 210 2.03 5.84 -14.94
N HIS A 211 2.36 6.58 -13.89
CA HIS A 211 3.52 7.48 -13.94
C HIS A 211 4.82 6.67 -13.92
N PRO A 212 5.77 6.92 -14.86
CA PRO A 212 6.95 6.07 -15.01
C PRO A 212 7.97 6.22 -13.88
N GLU A 213 7.92 7.33 -13.12
CA GLU A 213 8.94 7.64 -12.11
C GLU A 213 8.55 7.24 -10.68
N ILE A 214 7.40 6.59 -10.47
CA ILE A 214 6.97 6.18 -9.14
C ILE A 214 6.18 4.88 -9.20
N ALA A 215 6.65 3.90 -8.46
CA ALA A 215 6.02 2.58 -8.32
C ALA A 215 5.47 2.38 -6.90
N VAL A 216 4.64 1.36 -6.73
CA VAL A 216 4.20 0.83 -5.44
C VAL A 216 4.71 -0.59 -5.31
N LEU A 217 5.58 -0.81 -4.34
CA LEU A 217 6.05 -2.15 -3.95
C LEU A 217 5.03 -2.77 -3.01
N HIS A 218 4.41 -3.89 -3.42
CA HIS A 218 3.30 -4.51 -2.69
C HIS A 218 3.71 -5.87 -2.12
N PHE A 219 3.77 -5.97 -0.80
CA PHE A 219 4.15 -7.17 -0.05
C PHE A 219 2.94 -8.07 0.20
N HIS A 220 2.27 -8.47 -0.88
CA HIS A 220 1.03 -9.24 -0.79
C HIS A 220 1.24 -10.68 -0.33
N ALA A 221 2.21 -11.38 -0.91
CA ALA A 221 2.35 -12.84 -0.79
C ALA A 221 3.81 -13.33 -0.68
N GLU A 222 4.77 -12.49 -0.32
CA GLU A 222 6.18 -12.87 -0.24
C GLU A 222 6.50 -13.84 0.91
N ASP A 223 5.66 -13.84 1.98
CA ASP A 223 5.77 -14.78 3.09
C ASP A 223 4.72 -15.89 2.96
N PRO A 224 5.10 -17.16 2.73
CA PRO A 224 4.18 -18.27 2.54
C PRO A 224 3.27 -18.52 3.74
N LYS A 225 3.80 -18.36 4.97
CA LYS A 225 3.03 -18.60 6.20
C LYS A 225 1.95 -17.52 6.38
N ARG A 226 2.30 -16.25 6.11
CA ARG A 226 1.34 -15.15 6.15
C ARG A 226 0.31 -15.28 5.03
N TRP A 227 0.73 -15.65 3.83
CA TRP A 227 -0.15 -15.88 2.71
C TRP A 227 -1.19 -16.97 3.01
N LEU A 228 -0.77 -18.13 3.52
CA LEU A 228 -1.66 -19.24 3.91
C LEU A 228 -2.64 -18.85 5.02
N ARG A 229 -2.18 -18.17 6.08
CA ARG A 229 -3.09 -17.68 7.15
C ARG A 229 -4.22 -16.80 6.63
N ASN A 230 -3.93 -16.01 5.59
CA ASN A 230 -4.90 -15.07 5.02
C ASN A 230 -5.66 -15.63 3.81
N LEU A 231 -5.38 -16.87 3.38
CA LEU A 231 -5.92 -17.42 2.13
C LEU A 231 -7.44 -17.44 2.14
N GLN A 232 -8.07 -17.96 3.19
CA GLN A 232 -9.53 -18.04 3.30
C GLN A 232 -10.20 -16.67 3.26
N PHE A 233 -9.61 -15.67 3.93
CA PHE A 233 -10.09 -14.29 3.86
C PHE A 233 -9.99 -13.73 2.43
N ARG A 234 -8.87 -13.97 1.74
CA ARG A 234 -8.66 -13.50 0.37
C ARG A 234 -9.60 -14.12 -0.64
N LEU A 235 -9.93 -15.41 -0.46
CA LEU A 235 -10.91 -16.12 -1.28
C LEU A 235 -12.34 -15.60 -1.08
N ALA A 236 -12.73 -15.34 0.17
CA ALA A 236 -14.10 -14.96 0.50
C ALA A 236 -14.37 -13.45 0.36
N LEU A 237 -13.45 -12.59 0.82
CA LEU A 237 -13.66 -11.14 0.99
C LEU A 237 -12.56 -10.27 0.35
N GLY A 238 -11.42 -10.87 0.01
CA GLY A 238 -10.25 -10.19 -0.53
C GLY A 238 -10.19 -10.16 -2.06
N ALA A 239 -8.96 -10.01 -2.58
CA ALA A 239 -8.70 -9.83 -4.01
C ALA A 239 -9.12 -11.04 -4.86
N TYR A 240 -8.99 -12.26 -4.34
CA TYR A 240 -9.18 -13.49 -5.13
C TYR A 240 -10.63 -13.75 -5.51
N LYS A 241 -11.60 -13.21 -4.77
CA LYS A 241 -13.01 -13.29 -5.14
C LYS A 241 -13.37 -12.61 -6.48
N PHE A 242 -12.49 -11.71 -6.96
CA PHE A 242 -12.66 -11.04 -8.25
C PHE A 242 -12.01 -11.78 -9.42
N ASN A 243 -11.38 -12.93 -9.13
CA ASN A 243 -10.82 -13.85 -10.11
C ASN A 243 -11.45 -15.25 -9.89
N PRO A 244 -12.60 -15.55 -10.52
CA PRO A 244 -13.34 -16.79 -10.27
C PRO A 244 -12.53 -18.06 -10.53
N ALA A 245 -11.69 -18.08 -11.58
CA ALA A 245 -10.86 -19.23 -11.91
C ALA A 245 -9.82 -19.53 -10.80
N LEU A 246 -9.14 -18.51 -10.30
CA LEU A 246 -8.20 -18.63 -9.19
C LEU A 246 -8.91 -19.00 -7.89
N GLN A 247 -10.09 -18.38 -7.63
CA GLN A 247 -10.89 -18.67 -6.45
C GLN A 247 -11.32 -20.13 -6.41
N GLU A 248 -11.89 -20.64 -7.50
CA GLU A 248 -12.30 -22.03 -7.63
C GLU A 248 -11.13 -22.99 -7.48
N TYR A 249 -10.03 -22.74 -8.22
CA TYR A 249 -8.82 -23.55 -8.16
C TYR A 249 -8.29 -23.70 -6.72
N LEU A 250 -8.08 -22.59 -6.01
CA LEU A 250 -7.54 -22.59 -4.65
C LEU A 250 -8.54 -23.08 -3.59
N THR A 251 -9.86 -23.01 -3.86
CA THR A 251 -10.88 -23.53 -2.95
C THR A 251 -10.96 -25.07 -3.00
N LEU A 252 -10.72 -25.67 -4.17
CA LEU A 252 -10.76 -27.12 -4.39
C LEU A 252 -9.42 -27.81 -4.17
N ALA A 253 -8.34 -27.06 -4.10
CA ALA A 253 -6.98 -27.57 -3.97
C ALA A 253 -6.73 -28.17 -2.57
N ASP A 254 -6.01 -29.29 -2.52
CA ASP A 254 -5.41 -29.78 -1.27
C ASP A 254 -4.16 -28.98 -0.89
N ASP A 255 -3.62 -29.20 0.31
CA ASP A 255 -2.48 -28.48 0.84
C ASP A 255 -1.23 -28.59 -0.05
N GLY A 256 -0.99 -29.77 -0.65
CA GLY A 256 0.13 -29.99 -1.56
C GLY A 256 0.01 -29.19 -2.85
N THR A 257 -1.21 -29.12 -3.39
CA THR A 257 -1.52 -28.32 -4.59
C THR A 257 -1.42 -26.83 -4.31
N VAL A 258 -1.85 -26.36 -3.13
CA VAL A 258 -1.73 -24.97 -2.70
C VAL A 258 -0.26 -24.58 -2.56
N ASP A 259 0.58 -25.43 -1.94
CA ASP A 259 2.02 -25.17 -1.82
C ASP A 259 2.69 -25.15 -3.20
N ALA A 260 2.42 -26.12 -4.06
CA ALA A 260 2.98 -26.16 -5.42
C ALA A 260 2.58 -24.91 -6.24
N PHE A 261 1.36 -24.45 -6.11
CA PHE A 261 0.91 -23.20 -6.73
C PHE A 261 1.70 -22.00 -6.19
N TYR A 262 1.84 -21.90 -4.86
CA TYR A 262 2.61 -20.83 -4.24
C TYR A 262 4.06 -20.80 -4.75
N GLN A 263 4.74 -21.94 -4.75
CA GLN A 263 6.12 -22.05 -5.23
C GLN A 263 6.23 -21.61 -6.70
N ALA A 264 5.34 -22.09 -7.55
CA ALA A 264 5.35 -21.73 -8.98
C ALA A 264 5.12 -20.24 -9.24
N VAL A 265 4.29 -19.58 -8.43
CA VAL A 265 3.86 -18.20 -8.67
C VAL A 265 4.72 -17.19 -7.93
N GLN A 266 5.10 -17.46 -6.67
CA GLN A 266 5.77 -16.50 -5.79
C GLN A 266 7.25 -16.77 -5.57
N ASN A 267 7.71 -18.00 -5.87
CA ASN A 267 9.13 -18.37 -5.74
C ASN A 267 9.71 -18.86 -7.08
N PRO A 268 9.66 -18.02 -8.15
CA PRO A 268 10.20 -18.40 -9.45
C PRO A 268 11.71 -18.69 -9.36
N ASP A 269 12.16 -19.62 -10.20
CA ASP A 269 13.58 -19.98 -10.28
C ASP A 269 14.45 -18.86 -10.91
N ALA A 270 15.76 -19.07 -10.90
CA ALA A 270 16.72 -18.09 -11.40
C ALA A 270 16.53 -17.79 -12.90
N ALA A 271 16.12 -18.77 -13.72
CA ALA A 271 15.93 -18.57 -15.16
C ALA A 271 14.70 -17.68 -15.45
N VAL A 272 13.61 -17.91 -14.71
CA VAL A 272 12.42 -17.05 -14.80
C VAL A 272 12.74 -15.64 -14.31
N ARG A 273 13.45 -15.48 -13.18
CA ARG A 273 13.88 -14.18 -12.67
C ARG A 273 14.73 -13.43 -13.68
N GLN A 274 15.69 -14.11 -14.32
CA GLN A 274 16.53 -13.50 -15.33
C GLN A 274 15.71 -13.09 -16.56
N GLY A 275 14.80 -13.93 -17.04
CA GLY A 275 13.95 -13.61 -18.19
C GLY A 275 13.00 -12.44 -17.95
N LEU A 276 12.54 -12.25 -16.70
CA LEU A 276 11.78 -11.05 -16.30
C LEU A 276 12.69 -9.81 -16.23
N ALA A 277 13.90 -9.95 -15.69
CA ALA A 277 14.86 -8.85 -15.60
C ALA A 277 15.29 -8.33 -16.96
N ASP A 278 15.57 -9.23 -17.92
CA ASP A 278 15.95 -8.89 -19.29
C ASP A 278 14.86 -8.07 -20.02
N GLN A 279 13.60 -8.23 -19.61
CA GLN A 279 12.46 -7.50 -20.14
C GLN A 279 12.13 -6.22 -19.33
N GLY A 280 12.89 -5.91 -18.27
CA GLY A 280 12.59 -4.78 -17.36
C GLY A 280 11.35 -5.00 -16.49
N LEU A 281 10.94 -6.26 -16.27
CA LEU A 281 9.75 -6.66 -15.53
C LEU A 281 10.06 -7.23 -14.13
N LEU A 282 11.33 -7.18 -13.74
CA LEU A 282 11.81 -7.50 -12.39
C LEU A 282 12.63 -6.33 -11.86
N MET A 283 12.24 -5.81 -10.69
CA MET A 283 12.94 -4.75 -9.97
C MET A 283 13.62 -5.35 -8.73
N THR A 284 14.85 -4.94 -8.42
CA THR A 284 15.53 -5.31 -7.19
C THR A 284 15.72 -4.07 -6.31
N VAL A 285 15.12 -4.09 -5.11
CA VAL A 285 15.17 -2.98 -4.15
C VAL A 285 15.29 -3.53 -2.73
N ARG A 286 16.19 -2.96 -1.92
CA ARG A 286 16.27 -3.19 -0.48
C ARG A 286 15.71 -1.98 0.24
N LEU A 287 14.63 -2.14 0.97
CA LEU A 287 13.99 -1.03 1.69
C LEU A 287 14.68 -0.69 3.01
N GLY A 288 15.32 -1.66 3.69
CA GLY A 288 15.96 -1.44 4.99
C GLY A 288 14.96 -0.94 6.04
N LEU A 289 13.79 -1.57 6.11
CA LEU A 289 12.67 -1.08 6.92
C LEU A 289 12.97 -1.12 8.40
N LYS A 290 13.70 -2.14 8.85
CA LYS A 290 14.11 -2.29 10.25
C LYS A 290 15.00 -1.12 10.71
N ASP A 291 15.96 -0.73 9.87
CA ASP A 291 16.84 0.40 10.16
C ASP A 291 16.04 1.71 10.19
N LYS A 292 15.15 1.92 9.21
CA LYS A 292 14.27 3.10 9.17
C LYS A 292 13.37 3.23 10.41
N VAL A 293 12.88 2.10 10.93
CA VAL A 293 12.08 2.10 12.19
C VAL A 293 12.97 2.50 13.37
N SER A 294 14.23 2.01 13.41
CA SER A 294 15.17 2.38 14.46
C SER A 294 15.57 3.87 14.43
N ASP A 295 15.49 4.51 13.27
CA ASP A 295 15.79 5.92 13.07
C ASP A 295 14.60 6.86 13.39
N LEU A 296 13.40 6.30 13.68
CA LEU A 296 12.29 7.13 14.12
C LEU A 296 12.63 7.83 15.44
N PRO A 297 12.33 9.13 15.58
CA PRO A 297 12.64 9.87 16.81
C PRO A 297 11.89 9.26 18.01
N ASP A 298 12.60 9.16 19.14
CA ASP A 298 12.02 8.72 20.40
C ASP A 298 10.86 9.64 20.81
N ARG A 299 9.75 9.04 21.26
CA ARG A 299 8.51 9.74 21.67
C ARG A 299 8.71 10.70 22.83
N HIS A 300 9.77 10.52 23.64
CA HIS A 300 10.01 11.30 24.86
C HIS A 300 10.79 12.60 24.63
N ALA A 301 11.22 12.92 23.41
CA ALA A 301 11.97 14.14 23.13
C ALA A 301 11.10 15.42 23.06
N GLY A 302 9.77 15.30 23.21
CA GLY A 302 8.81 16.41 23.07
C GLY A 302 8.18 16.94 24.37
N GLU A 303 8.30 16.23 25.49
CA GLU A 303 7.62 16.62 26.75
C GLU A 303 8.41 17.60 27.64
N ASP A 304 9.70 17.87 27.35
CA ASP A 304 10.53 18.76 28.15
C ASP A 304 10.49 20.26 27.73
N ARG A 305 9.49 20.69 26.96
CA ARG A 305 9.34 22.11 26.56
C ARG A 305 8.02 22.76 26.96
N GLN A 306 7.50 22.46 28.15
CA GLN A 306 6.46 23.26 28.76
C GLN A 306 6.67 23.29 30.30
N ASP A 307 7.55 24.19 30.75
CA ASP A 307 7.45 24.88 32.05
C ASP A 307 8.57 25.92 32.16
N ASP A 308 8.38 27.04 31.47
CA ASP A 308 9.04 28.29 31.88
C ASP A 308 8.20 29.51 31.43
N ALA A 309 6.94 29.57 31.90
CA ALA A 309 6.17 30.81 31.89
C ALA A 309 6.25 31.42 33.30
N ARG A 310 7.32 32.15 33.53
CA ARG A 310 7.39 33.08 34.70
C ARG A 310 6.26 34.09 34.60
N THR A 311 5.40 34.05 35.61
CA THR A 311 4.56 35.19 35.97
C THR A 311 5.43 36.42 36.27
N PRO A 312 5.15 37.60 35.75
CA PRO A 312 5.64 38.84 36.32
C PRO A 312 4.67 39.28 37.45
N ASP A 313 5.21 39.39 38.66
CA ASP A 313 4.63 40.19 39.70
C ASP A 313 4.54 41.67 39.31
N ALA A 314 3.37 42.27 39.45
CA ALA A 314 3.04 43.57 40.05
C ALA A 314 1.68 44.08 39.55
#